data_7397c2e9c0622bcd780aedd907843ddf
#
_entry.id   7397c2e9c0622bcd780aedd907843ddf
#
_cell.length_a   1.000
_cell.length_b   1.000
_cell.length_c   1.000
_cell.angle_alpha   90.00
_cell.angle_beta   90.00
_cell.angle_gamma   90.00
#
_symmetry.space_group_name_H-M   'P 1'
#
loop_
_entity.id
_entity.type
_entity.pdbx_description
1 polymer ?
#
loop_
_entity_poly.entity_id
_entity_poly.type
_entity_poly.pdbx_seq_one_letter_code
_entity_poly.pdbx_strand_id
1 'polypeptide(L)'
;RHEIGGCLATEESAAPGFRGNTHANIILPWYFAPIYRDFPEFWEYGVQLDQHICGSGAVFNKEQDYIAIYSEKHDPTQERSAKEIARWSEKDAEKWLKLWALWQSDEMQRVQVDMLFNPAEFRIAPEVLNRQMELYPKLVEAGFEPDAMVLAASHMKAARDSWESKALQYCVVRFALSGAYDVNEPGVGATTMGMAASLPTLCFVRGGTHQVAHAAHQILVQNGCKFFTHAEVDKAIIEDGTATGIKLSDGSEVRARKLVVSTLSPQQLCFDLIGREHLDYKLARRVEQLENKFCCLMWYSFALHEAPNYRAASMNPDINDTFWLGLAEDADPWHVAVECHYSRLGQWPPLEHYCPTVWTHSMVDPAYAPPGKHVAQNEQLAPPASAHSEKEWLEIKRRYAEELMGIWQKHAPNMDWGNIIGIDTNSPYDNLRMKNLAPNGSMALLDRTAYQVEGARPTPELANHRTPIKNLYATGAAWHLGANAGSTEAYNCYKIIATDQG
;
A
#
# COMPACT_ATOMS: atom_id res chain seq x y z
N ARG A 1 -0.14 22.66 1.39
CA ARG A 1 0.36 21.94 2.57
C ARG A 1 1.58 22.64 3.12
N HIS A 2 1.93 22.37 4.38
CA HIS A 2 3.08 22.99 5.07
C HIS A 2 4.39 22.22 4.82
N GLU A 3 4.32 20.97 4.38
CA GLU A 3 5.48 20.12 4.13
C GLU A 3 5.34 19.25 2.88
N ILE A 4 6.43 18.62 2.47
CA ILE A 4 6.51 17.62 1.41
C ILE A 4 6.27 16.21 1.95
N GLY A 5 6.14 15.20 1.07
CA GLY A 5 6.10 13.77 1.43
C GLY A 5 4.74 13.10 1.28
N GLY A 6 3.66 13.86 1.29
CA GLY A 6 2.31 13.30 1.10
C GLY A 6 1.95 12.28 2.17
N CYS A 7 1.79 11.01 1.78
CA CYS A 7 1.51 9.90 2.70
C CYS A 7 2.77 9.28 3.33
N LEU A 8 3.97 9.67 2.91
CA LEU A 8 5.22 9.37 3.63
C LEU A 8 5.41 10.41 4.74
N ALA A 9 4.66 10.26 5.82
CA ALA A 9 4.60 11.20 6.92
C ALA A 9 4.78 10.47 8.26
N THR A 10 5.67 11.01 9.10
CA THR A 10 5.95 10.51 10.45
C THR A 10 5.83 11.68 11.41
N GLU A 11 4.92 11.57 12.36
CA GLU A 11 4.54 12.66 13.24
C GLU A 11 4.44 12.20 14.71
N GLU A 12 4.63 13.12 15.65
CA GLU A 12 4.39 12.88 17.10
C GLU A 12 2.92 13.17 17.43
N SER A 13 2.00 12.50 16.73
CA SER A 13 0.56 12.81 16.77
C SER A 13 -0.16 12.21 17.98
N ALA A 14 0.26 11.03 18.45
CA ALA A 14 -0.37 10.38 19.60
C ALA A 14 0.05 10.99 20.95
N ALA A 15 1.33 11.32 21.10
CA ALA A 15 1.89 12.02 22.25
C ALA A 15 3.29 12.56 21.94
N PRO A 16 3.78 13.61 22.61
CA PRO A 16 5.15 14.11 22.45
C PRO A 16 6.20 13.02 22.67
N GLY A 17 7.16 12.90 21.74
CA GLY A 17 8.22 11.89 21.75
C GLY A 17 7.80 10.52 21.21
N PHE A 18 6.53 10.33 20.84
CA PHE A 18 6.04 9.09 20.24
C PHE A 18 5.78 9.30 18.75
N ARG A 19 6.60 8.71 17.89
CA ARG A 19 6.53 8.87 16.45
C ARG A 19 5.65 7.79 15.83
N GLY A 20 4.65 8.21 15.08
CA GLY A 20 3.78 7.32 14.29
C GLY A 20 3.86 7.67 12.81
N ASN A 21 3.90 6.67 11.95
CA ASN A 21 3.67 6.87 10.53
C ASN A 21 2.17 7.06 10.32
N THR A 22 1.74 8.24 9.95
CA THR A 22 0.31 8.57 9.91
C THR A 22 -0.44 7.92 8.74
N HIS A 23 0.27 7.34 7.76
CA HIS A 23 -0.31 6.68 6.58
C HIS A 23 0.54 5.50 6.11
N ALA A 24 1.61 5.71 5.36
CA ALA A 24 2.41 4.62 4.83
C ALA A 24 3.34 4.02 5.89
N ASN A 25 3.23 2.73 6.15
CA ASN A 25 4.09 1.99 7.07
C ASN A 25 4.99 0.98 6.35
N ILE A 26 4.44 0.32 5.35
CA ILE A 26 5.11 -0.76 4.64
C ILE A 26 5.96 -0.19 3.52
N ILE A 27 7.24 -0.57 3.49
CA ILE A 27 8.12 -0.35 2.36
C ILE A 27 8.54 -1.71 1.81
N LEU A 28 8.39 -1.87 0.52
CA LEU A 28 8.90 -3.02 -0.21
C LEU A 28 10.14 -2.57 -0.98
N PRO A 29 11.35 -3.05 -0.62
CA PRO A 29 12.61 -2.55 -1.20
C PRO A 29 12.63 -2.62 -2.73
N TRP A 30 12.05 -3.64 -3.30
CA TRP A 30 11.99 -3.84 -4.75
C TRP A 30 11.10 -2.83 -5.50
N TYR A 31 10.17 -2.11 -4.82
CA TYR A 31 9.46 -0.97 -5.40
C TYR A 31 10.33 0.29 -5.58
N PHE A 32 11.50 0.31 -4.98
CA PHE A 32 12.43 1.42 -5.08
C PHE A 32 13.72 1.06 -5.82
N ALA A 33 13.92 -0.21 -6.18
CA ALA A 33 15.21 -0.73 -6.64
C ALA A 33 15.89 0.13 -7.75
N PRO A 34 15.23 0.53 -8.86
CA PRO A 34 15.85 1.38 -9.86
C PRO A 34 16.21 2.77 -9.32
N ILE A 35 15.37 3.36 -8.48
CA ILE A 35 15.58 4.72 -7.96
C ILE A 35 16.74 4.75 -6.99
N TYR A 36 16.82 3.80 -6.07
CA TYR A 36 17.96 3.71 -5.15
C TYR A 36 19.27 3.35 -5.83
N ARG A 37 19.22 2.64 -6.96
CA ARG A 37 20.40 2.42 -7.82
C ARG A 37 20.84 3.71 -8.52
N ASP A 38 19.88 4.45 -9.07
CA ASP A 38 20.14 5.65 -9.86
C ASP A 38 20.45 6.88 -8.97
N PHE A 39 19.98 6.87 -7.72
CA PHE A 39 20.19 7.91 -6.71
C PHE A 39 20.66 7.30 -5.38
N PRO A 40 21.91 6.81 -5.30
CA PRO A 40 22.46 6.20 -4.09
C PRO A 40 22.52 7.18 -2.90
N GLU A 41 22.40 8.48 -3.14
CA GLU A 41 22.30 9.54 -2.15
C GLU A 41 21.15 9.34 -1.15
N PHE A 42 20.12 8.58 -1.50
CA PHE A 42 19.08 8.20 -0.52
C PHE A 42 19.67 7.59 0.75
N TRP A 43 20.68 6.72 0.60
CA TRP A 43 21.39 6.10 1.73
C TRP A 43 22.28 7.09 2.47
N GLU A 44 22.94 7.98 1.75
CA GLU A 44 23.77 9.04 2.31
C GLU A 44 22.95 10.04 3.15
N TYR A 45 21.69 10.29 2.76
CA TYR A 45 20.75 11.13 3.51
C TYR A 45 19.97 10.39 4.58
N GLY A 46 20.43 9.20 4.98
CA GLY A 46 19.99 8.51 6.17
C GLY A 46 18.75 7.64 6.01
N VAL A 47 18.32 7.32 4.78
CA VAL A 47 17.28 6.32 4.59
C VAL A 47 17.87 4.96 4.99
N GLN A 48 17.25 4.31 5.97
CA GLN A 48 17.61 2.97 6.41
C GLN A 48 16.34 2.11 6.47
N LEU A 49 16.34 1.04 5.68
CA LEU A 49 15.30 0.03 5.73
C LEU A 49 15.68 -1.05 6.71
N ASP A 50 14.72 -1.52 7.51
CA ASP A 50 14.94 -2.60 8.45
C ASP A 50 13.72 -3.52 8.53
N GLN A 51 13.90 -4.68 9.14
CA GLN A 51 12.88 -5.71 9.27
C GLN A 51 12.79 -6.21 10.72
N HIS A 52 11.57 -6.51 11.14
CA HIS A 52 11.26 -7.24 12.36
C HIS A 52 11.69 -8.72 12.23
N ILE A 53 11.68 -9.48 13.33
CA ILE A 53 11.97 -10.92 13.32
C ILE A 53 10.98 -11.62 12.39
N CYS A 54 9.68 -11.39 12.57
CA CYS A 54 8.66 -11.85 11.64
C CYS A 54 8.25 -10.71 10.70
N GLY A 55 8.33 -10.92 9.39
CA GLY A 55 7.86 -9.96 8.38
C GLY A 55 6.35 -9.81 8.43
N SER A 56 5.65 -10.93 8.63
CA SER A 56 4.18 -10.94 8.75
C SER A 56 3.69 -12.09 9.63
N GLY A 57 2.43 -12.01 10.05
CA GLY A 57 1.79 -13.05 10.82
C GLY A 57 0.33 -12.75 11.12
N ALA A 58 -0.30 -13.68 11.81
CA ALA A 58 -1.64 -13.49 12.37
C ALA A 58 -1.79 -14.24 13.68
N VAL A 59 -2.59 -13.68 14.57
CA VAL A 59 -3.02 -14.32 15.82
C VAL A 59 -4.54 -14.43 15.83
N PHE A 60 -5.02 -15.56 16.32
CA PHE A 60 -6.44 -15.90 16.37
C PHE A 60 -6.89 -16.08 17.83
N ASN A 61 -8.19 -16.18 18.06
CA ASN A 61 -8.72 -16.22 19.43
C ASN A 61 -8.23 -17.43 20.27
N LYS A 62 -7.87 -18.54 19.62
CA LYS A 62 -7.22 -19.65 20.29
C LYS A 62 -5.71 -19.41 20.31
N GLU A 63 -5.13 -19.48 21.49
CA GLU A 63 -3.71 -19.18 21.73
C GLU A 63 -2.73 -19.99 20.86
N GLN A 64 -3.05 -21.27 20.61
CA GLN A 64 -2.24 -22.15 19.76
C GLN A 64 -2.43 -21.88 18.25
N ASP A 65 -3.48 -21.15 17.89
CA ASP A 65 -3.81 -20.84 16.50
C ASP A 65 -3.18 -19.51 16.14
N TYR A 66 -2.01 -19.56 15.53
CA TYR A 66 -1.27 -18.41 14.99
C TYR A 66 -0.45 -18.85 13.78
N ILE A 67 0.03 -17.90 13.02
CA ILE A 67 1.02 -18.12 11.97
C ILE A 67 2.07 -17.01 12.03
N ALA A 68 3.35 -17.38 11.89
CA ALA A 68 4.49 -16.47 11.80
C ALA A 68 5.24 -16.73 10.51
N ILE A 69 5.44 -15.68 9.72
CA ILE A 69 6.28 -15.68 8.52
C ILE A 69 7.49 -14.83 8.84
N TYR A 70 8.64 -15.46 8.96
CA TYR A 70 9.88 -14.79 9.31
C TYR A 70 10.37 -13.91 8.17
N SER A 71 10.98 -12.79 8.52
CA SER A 71 11.54 -11.89 7.50
C SER A 71 12.78 -12.51 6.85
N GLU A 72 13.06 -12.12 5.61
CA GLU A 72 14.22 -12.59 4.86
C GLU A 72 15.55 -12.27 5.54
N LYS A 73 15.60 -11.19 6.33
CA LYS A 73 16.75 -10.83 7.16
C LYS A 73 17.05 -11.88 8.24
N HIS A 74 16.00 -12.45 8.85
CA HIS A 74 16.09 -13.36 10.00
C HIS A 74 15.91 -14.83 9.61
N ASP A 75 15.37 -15.11 8.43
CA ASP A 75 15.17 -16.44 7.84
C ASP A 75 15.36 -16.38 6.31
N PRO A 76 16.62 -16.21 5.83
CA PRO A 76 16.89 -16.07 4.40
C PRO A 76 16.46 -17.27 3.56
N THR A 77 16.46 -18.46 4.14
CA THR A 77 16.04 -19.71 3.49
C THR A 77 14.54 -19.98 3.60
N GLN A 78 13.84 -19.26 4.45
CA GLN A 78 12.43 -19.47 4.81
C GLN A 78 12.11 -20.84 5.44
N GLU A 79 13.12 -21.52 6.00
CA GLU A 79 12.92 -22.81 6.69
C GLU A 79 12.17 -22.67 8.01
N ARG A 80 12.38 -21.55 8.74
CA ARG A 80 11.60 -21.26 9.97
C ARG A 80 10.14 -21.00 9.63
N SER A 81 9.89 -20.20 8.60
CA SER A 81 8.54 -19.93 8.10
C SER A 81 7.84 -21.22 7.64
N ALA A 82 8.57 -22.09 6.93
CA ALA A 82 8.07 -23.38 6.50
C ALA A 82 7.67 -24.27 7.70
N LYS A 83 8.42 -24.25 8.81
CA LYS A 83 8.03 -24.99 10.04
C LYS A 83 6.72 -24.49 10.65
N GLU A 84 6.51 -23.17 10.67
CA GLU A 84 5.25 -22.59 11.14
C GLU A 84 4.08 -22.96 10.23
N ILE A 85 4.29 -22.93 8.89
CA ILE A 85 3.30 -23.34 7.91
C ILE A 85 3.00 -24.85 8.03
N ALA A 86 4.00 -25.70 8.29
CA ALA A 86 3.84 -27.14 8.45
C ALA A 86 2.90 -27.52 9.61
N ARG A 87 2.74 -26.66 10.62
CA ARG A 87 1.75 -26.87 11.71
C ARG A 87 0.31 -26.89 11.16
N TRP A 88 0.09 -26.29 10.00
CA TRP A 88 -1.19 -26.22 9.33
C TRP A 88 -1.28 -27.17 8.12
N SER A 89 -0.17 -27.26 7.34
CA SER A 89 -0.06 -28.15 6.16
C SER A 89 1.41 -28.38 5.80
N GLU A 90 1.87 -29.62 5.87
CA GLU A 90 3.23 -30.00 5.42
C GLU A 90 3.42 -29.74 3.93
N LYS A 91 2.38 -30.00 3.13
CA LYS A 91 2.40 -29.75 1.69
C LYS A 91 2.60 -28.26 1.34
N ASP A 92 1.95 -27.40 2.10
CA ASP A 92 2.11 -25.95 1.92
C ASP A 92 3.51 -25.48 2.33
N ALA A 93 4.10 -26.10 3.36
CA ALA A 93 5.47 -25.78 3.77
C ALA A 93 6.49 -26.10 2.66
N GLU A 94 6.35 -27.27 2.01
CA GLU A 94 7.21 -27.63 0.87
C GLU A 94 7.00 -26.66 -0.31
N LYS A 95 5.74 -26.32 -0.60
CA LYS A 95 5.38 -25.37 -1.66
C LYS A 95 5.90 -23.97 -1.38
N TRP A 96 5.87 -23.56 -0.11
CA TRP A 96 6.42 -22.28 0.34
C TRP A 96 7.91 -22.13 0.02
N LEU A 97 8.70 -23.17 0.32
CA LEU A 97 10.15 -23.16 0.02
C LEU A 97 10.42 -23.10 -1.49
N LYS A 98 9.64 -23.79 -2.30
CA LYS A 98 9.75 -23.73 -3.77
C LYS A 98 9.38 -22.33 -4.29
N LEU A 99 8.31 -21.73 -3.77
CA LEU A 99 7.93 -20.35 -4.11
C LEU A 99 9.03 -19.37 -3.75
N TRP A 100 9.61 -19.51 -2.55
CA TRP A 100 10.70 -18.63 -2.11
C TRP A 100 11.94 -18.75 -2.98
N ALA A 101 12.36 -19.97 -3.30
CA ALA A 101 13.48 -20.20 -4.21
C ALA A 101 13.24 -19.58 -5.61
N LEU A 102 12.01 -19.70 -6.13
CA LEU A 102 11.63 -19.07 -7.38
C LEU A 102 11.63 -17.55 -7.28
N TRP A 103 11.11 -16.99 -6.19
CA TRP A 103 11.06 -15.55 -5.93
C TRP A 103 12.45 -14.91 -5.93
N GLN A 104 13.45 -15.61 -5.37
CA GLN A 104 14.84 -15.15 -5.32
C GLN A 104 15.62 -15.39 -6.63
N SER A 105 15.05 -16.06 -7.62
CA SER A 105 15.73 -16.32 -8.88
C SER A 105 15.91 -15.06 -9.73
N ASP A 106 17.02 -14.99 -10.48
CA ASP A 106 17.32 -13.87 -11.36
C ASP A 106 16.21 -13.64 -12.40
N GLU A 107 15.61 -14.72 -12.89
CA GLU A 107 14.51 -14.63 -13.87
C GLU A 107 13.27 -13.96 -13.28
N MET A 108 12.88 -14.36 -12.07
CA MET A 108 11.75 -13.74 -11.38
C MET A 108 12.03 -12.27 -11.06
N GLN A 109 13.24 -11.95 -10.60
CA GLN A 109 13.64 -10.57 -10.32
C GLN A 109 13.56 -9.68 -11.58
N ARG A 110 13.98 -10.20 -12.72
CA ARG A 110 13.84 -9.48 -14.01
C ARG A 110 12.39 -9.25 -14.39
N VAL A 111 11.54 -10.28 -14.25
CA VAL A 111 10.10 -10.14 -14.53
C VAL A 111 9.46 -9.15 -13.58
N GLN A 112 9.81 -9.13 -12.29
CA GLN A 112 9.33 -8.12 -11.36
C GLN A 112 9.71 -6.70 -11.79
N VAL A 113 10.96 -6.48 -12.20
CA VAL A 113 11.41 -5.17 -12.70
C VAL A 113 10.61 -4.78 -13.95
N ASP A 114 10.41 -5.70 -14.89
CA ASP A 114 9.60 -5.45 -16.09
C ASP A 114 8.14 -5.10 -15.74
N MET A 115 7.57 -5.81 -14.77
CA MET A 115 6.19 -5.59 -14.33
C MET A 115 6.01 -4.24 -13.62
N LEU A 116 6.97 -3.84 -12.79
CA LEU A 116 6.85 -2.67 -11.94
C LEU A 116 7.31 -1.38 -12.63
N PHE A 117 8.39 -1.44 -13.39
CA PHE A 117 9.10 -0.26 -13.88
C PHE A 117 9.02 -0.07 -15.39
N ASN A 118 8.02 -0.69 -16.04
CA ASN A 118 7.66 -0.39 -17.41
C ASN A 118 6.25 0.21 -17.48
N PRO A 119 6.06 1.35 -18.17
CA PRO A 119 4.73 1.85 -18.48
C PRO A 119 3.96 0.83 -19.32
N ALA A 120 2.64 0.94 -19.33
CA ALA A 120 1.76 -0.05 -19.95
C ALA A 120 2.12 -0.35 -21.41
N GLU A 121 2.51 0.65 -22.20
CA GLU A 121 2.88 0.47 -23.60
C GLU A 121 4.20 -0.32 -23.79
N PHE A 122 5.12 -0.28 -22.82
CA PHE A 122 6.39 -1.02 -22.92
C PHE A 122 6.26 -2.47 -22.44
N ARG A 123 5.24 -2.77 -21.63
CA ARG A 123 5.02 -4.12 -21.10
C ARG A 123 4.53 -5.12 -22.12
N ILE A 124 3.97 -4.66 -23.24
CA ILE A 124 3.52 -5.51 -24.36
C ILE A 124 4.64 -5.81 -25.37
N ALA A 125 5.86 -5.34 -25.13
CA ALA A 125 6.99 -5.64 -25.96
C ALA A 125 7.26 -7.17 -25.98
N PRO A 126 7.54 -7.78 -27.16
CA PRO A 126 7.70 -9.22 -27.28
C PRO A 126 8.71 -9.83 -26.31
N GLU A 127 9.82 -9.14 -26.05
CA GLU A 127 10.87 -9.58 -25.14
C GLU A 127 10.40 -9.59 -23.67
N VAL A 128 9.51 -8.68 -23.28
CA VAL A 128 8.92 -8.64 -21.93
C VAL A 128 7.93 -9.80 -21.77
N LEU A 129 7.06 -10.00 -22.76
CA LEU A 129 6.08 -11.09 -22.75
C LEU A 129 6.78 -12.46 -22.77
N ASN A 130 7.85 -12.63 -23.55
CA ASN A 130 8.62 -13.87 -23.59
C ASN A 130 9.22 -14.21 -22.22
N ARG A 131 9.81 -13.24 -21.50
CA ARG A 131 10.34 -13.48 -20.14
C ARG A 131 9.24 -13.91 -19.16
N GLN A 132 8.05 -13.35 -19.26
CA GLN A 132 6.91 -13.79 -18.43
C GLN A 132 6.51 -15.23 -18.76
N MET A 133 6.46 -15.59 -20.04
CA MET A 133 6.14 -16.94 -20.47
C MET A 133 7.20 -17.99 -20.06
N GLU A 134 8.47 -17.61 -19.95
CA GLU A 134 9.55 -18.47 -19.44
C GLU A 134 9.39 -18.86 -17.98
N LEU A 135 8.66 -18.05 -17.18
CA LEU A 135 8.35 -18.40 -15.78
C LEU A 135 7.23 -19.42 -15.64
N TYR A 136 6.37 -19.56 -16.64
CA TYR A 136 5.19 -20.42 -16.55
C TYR A 136 5.53 -21.87 -16.15
N PRO A 137 6.48 -22.59 -16.81
CA PRO A 137 6.86 -23.93 -16.40
C PRO A 137 7.40 -24.01 -14.98
N LYS A 138 8.15 -22.99 -14.54
CA LYS A 138 8.76 -22.95 -13.21
C LYS A 138 7.68 -22.76 -12.12
N LEU A 139 6.63 -22.02 -12.41
CA LEU A 139 5.46 -21.89 -11.53
C LEU A 139 4.73 -23.22 -11.37
N VAL A 140 4.52 -23.95 -12.48
CA VAL A 140 3.91 -25.28 -12.45
C VAL A 140 4.78 -26.27 -11.66
N GLU A 141 6.10 -26.27 -11.85
CA GLU A 141 7.05 -27.08 -11.08
C GLU A 141 7.02 -26.74 -9.57
N ALA A 142 6.84 -25.48 -9.23
CA ALA A 142 6.67 -25.02 -7.86
C ALA A 142 5.31 -25.41 -7.28
N GLY A 143 4.41 -26.02 -8.05
CA GLY A 143 3.10 -26.50 -7.61
C GLY A 143 1.99 -25.47 -7.71
N PHE A 144 2.15 -24.44 -8.54
CA PHE A 144 1.10 -23.47 -8.85
C PHE A 144 0.44 -23.83 -10.17
N GLU A 145 -0.84 -23.52 -10.28
CA GLU A 145 -1.59 -23.64 -11.53
C GLU A 145 -1.85 -22.24 -12.09
N PRO A 146 -0.95 -21.73 -12.97
CA PRO A 146 -1.08 -20.34 -13.45
C PRO A 146 -2.41 -20.08 -14.16
N ASP A 147 -2.98 -21.06 -14.84
CA ASP A 147 -4.29 -20.92 -15.49
C ASP A 147 -5.42 -20.66 -14.51
N ALA A 148 -5.34 -21.26 -13.31
CA ALA A 148 -6.30 -21.00 -12.25
C ALA A 148 -6.12 -19.60 -11.61
N MET A 149 -4.93 -19.02 -11.75
CA MET A 149 -4.58 -17.69 -11.22
C MET A 149 -4.86 -16.57 -12.21
N VAL A 150 -5.06 -16.90 -13.51
CA VAL A 150 -5.21 -15.90 -14.57
C VAL A 150 -6.67 -15.42 -14.70
N LEU A 151 -6.81 -14.17 -15.05
CA LEU A 151 -7.96 -13.41 -15.55
C LEU A 151 -9.31 -13.54 -14.84
N ALA A 152 -9.76 -14.73 -14.44
CA ALA A 152 -11.07 -14.92 -13.82
C ALA A 152 -11.02 -15.11 -12.30
N ALA A 153 -9.83 -15.37 -11.73
CA ALA A 153 -9.69 -15.59 -10.30
C ALA A 153 -9.69 -14.26 -9.52
N SER A 154 -10.30 -14.27 -8.35
CA SER A 154 -10.07 -13.28 -7.31
C SER A 154 -8.90 -13.71 -6.43
N HIS A 155 -8.37 -12.80 -5.59
CA HIS A 155 -7.36 -13.16 -4.58
C HIS A 155 -7.86 -14.27 -3.65
N MET A 156 -9.12 -14.20 -3.23
CA MET A 156 -9.73 -15.23 -2.39
C MET A 156 -9.72 -16.60 -3.08
N LYS A 157 -10.13 -16.66 -4.35
CA LYS A 157 -10.12 -17.92 -5.11
C LYS A 157 -8.68 -18.40 -5.32
N ALA A 158 -7.77 -17.56 -5.76
CA ALA A 158 -6.39 -17.93 -6.03
C ALA A 158 -5.65 -18.41 -4.76
N ALA A 159 -5.86 -17.75 -3.61
CA ALA A 159 -5.29 -18.19 -2.34
C ALA A 159 -5.82 -19.55 -1.92
N ARG A 160 -7.14 -19.76 -2.00
CA ARG A 160 -7.78 -21.03 -1.62
C ARG A 160 -7.36 -22.19 -2.53
N ASP A 161 -7.23 -21.94 -3.83
CA ASP A 161 -6.83 -22.99 -4.79
C ASP A 161 -5.32 -23.29 -4.69
N SER A 162 -4.51 -22.34 -4.20
CA SER A 162 -3.06 -22.49 -4.08
C SER A 162 -2.61 -23.13 -2.76
N TRP A 163 -3.33 -22.93 -1.65
CA TRP A 163 -2.91 -23.31 -0.32
C TRP A 163 -3.98 -24.09 0.42
N GLU A 164 -3.59 -25.09 1.22
CA GLU A 164 -4.48 -25.85 2.12
C GLU A 164 -4.65 -25.15 3.48
N SER A 165 -3.58 -24.51 3.96
CA SER A 165 -3.52 -23.78 5.23
C SER A 165 -4.42 -22.54 5.20
N LYS A 166 -5.49 -22.54 5.98
CA LYS A 166 -6.36 -21.35 6.15
C LYS A 166 -5.60 -20.16 6.71
N ALA A 167 -4.66 -20.39 7.65
CA ALA A 167 -3.88 -19.32 8.23
C ALA A 167 -2.97 -18.64 7.19
N LEU A 168 -2.36 -19.42 6.28
CA LEU A 168 -1.58 -18.86 5.18
C LEU A 168 -2.47 -18.15 4.16
N GLN A 169 -3.62 -18.75 3.80
CA GLN A 169 -4.63 -18.08 2.97
C GLN A 169 -5.05 -16.75 3.57
N TYR A 170 -5.31 -16.68 4.88
CA TYR A 170 -5.66 -15.45 5.60
C TYR A 170 -4.56 -14.39 5.43
N CYS A 171 -3.29 -14.72 5.72
CA CYS A 171 -2.19 -13.77 5.57
C CYS A 171 -2.09 -13.23 4.14
N VAL A 172 -2.19 -14.10 3.14
CA VAL A 172 -2.08 -13.73 1.72
C VAL A 172 -3.21 -12.80 1.28
N VAL A 173 -4.48 -13.13 1.60
CA VAL A 173 -5.61 -12.29 1.21
C VAL A 173 -5.68 -11.00 2.02
N ARG A 174 -5.32 -11.03 3.30
CA ARG A 174 -5.26 -9.80 4.12
C ARG A 174 -4.17 -8.86 3.60
N PHE A 175 -3.03 -9.40 3.16
CA PHE A 175 -1.98 -8.59 2.54
C PHE A 175 -2.41 -8.05 1.17
N ALA A 176 -3.15 -8.80 0.37
CA ALA A 176 -3.74 -8.29 -0.86
C ALA A 176 -4.68 -7.09 -0.60
N LEU A 177 -5.48 -7.15 0.49
CA LEU A 177 -6.30 -6.01 0.92
C LEU A 177 -5.44 -4.79 1.30
N SER A 178 -4.33 -4.98 2.02
CA SER A 178 -3.36 -3.89 2.30
C SER A 178 -2.71 -3.35 1.01
N GLY A 179 -2.67 -4.14 -0.07
CA GLY A 179 -2.33 -3.71 -1.42
C GLY A 179 -3.46 -3.01 -2.18
N ALA A 180 -4.56 -2.64 -1.50
CA ALA A 180 -5.75 -2.02 -2.07
C ALA A 180 -6.57 -2.89 -3.04
N TYR A 181 -6.49 -4.22 -2.93
CA TYR A 181 -7.34 -5.13 -3.70
C TYR A 181 -8.57 -5.53 -2.89
N ASP A 182 -9.74 -5.47 -3.52
CA ASP A 182 -10.89 -6.22 -3.05
C ASP A 182 -10.61 -7.71 -3.31
N VAL A 183 -10.53 -8.51 -2.25
CA VAL A 183 -10.15 -9.92 -2.36
C VAL A 183 -11.19 -10.76 -3.11
N ASN A 184 -12.41 -10.23 -3.26
CA ASN A 184 -13.50 -10.87 -4.01
C ASN A 184 -13.51 -10.48 -5.50
N GLU A 185 -12.80 -9.41 -5.89
CA GLU A 185 -12.81 -8.89 -7.26
C GLU A 185 -12.22 -9.91 -8.23
N PRO A 186 -12.96 -10.34 -9.28
CA PRO A 186 -12.41 -11.22 -10.31
C PRO A 186 -11.40 -10.48 -11.20
N GLY A 187 -10.48 -11.24 -11.80
CA GLY A 187 -9.51 -10.71 -12.75
C GLY A 187 -8.23 -10.12 -12.14
N VAL A 188 -8.06 -10.21 -10.82
CA VAL A 188 -6.86 -9.71 -10.11
C VAL A 188 -6.05 -10.81 -9.41
N GLY A 189 -6.50 -12.06 -9.49
CA GLY A 189 -5.91 -13.21 -8.79
C GLY A 189 -4.47 -13.54 -9.21
N ALA A 190 -4.04 -13.14 -10.40
CA ALA A 190 -2.68 -13.39 -10.89
C ALA A 190 -1.57 -12.82 -9.98
N THR A 191 -1.86 -11.77 -9.20
CA THR A 191 -0.89 -11.16 -8.28
C THR A 191 -0.81 -11.86 -6.92
N THR A 192 -1.68 -12.83 -6.63
CA THR A 192 -1.77 -13.51 -5.31
C THR A 192 -0.47 -14.21 -4.91
N MET A 193 0.22 -14.84 -5.86
CA MET A 193 1.52 -15.47 -5.61
C MET A 193 2.58 -14.43 -5.20
N GLY A 194 2.62 -13.29 -5.88
CA GLY A 194 3.49 -12.17 -5.51
C GLY A 194 3.17 -11.63 -4.12
N MET A 195 1.88 -11.60 -3.73
CA MET A 195 1.48 -11.23 -2.37
C MET A 195 2.04 -12.21 -1.34
N ALA A 196 1.92 -13.54 -1.59
CA ALA A 196 2.50 -14.54 -0.70
C ALA A 196 4.03 -14.38 -0.57
N ALA A 197 4.74 -14.29 -1.69
CA ALA A 197 6.20 -14.19 -1.71
C ALA A 197 6.72 -12.86 -1.13
N SER A 198 5.89 -11.83 -1.05
CA SER A 198 6.26 -10.53 -0.46
C SER A 198 6.22 -10.51 1.07
N LEU A 199 5.51 -11.45 1.71
CA LEU A 199 5.33 -11.45 3.18
C LEU A 199 6.66 -11.46 3.96
N PRO A 200 7.73 -12.17 3.54
CA PRO A 200 9.04 -12.10 4.19
C PRO A 200 9.83 -10.82 3.90
N THR A 201 9.47 -10.06 2.86
CA THR A 201 10.26 -8.92 2.36
C THR A 201 9.80 -7.57 2.91
N LEU A 202 8.82 -7.58 3.82
CA LEU A 202 8.25 -6.35 4.38
C LEU A 202 9.28 -5.61 5.22
N CYS A 203 9.50 -4.34 4.91
CA CYS A 203 10.40 -3.44 5.62
C CYS A 203 9.68 -2.23 6.17
N PHE A 204 10.27 -1.65 7.21
CA PHE A 204 9.96 -0.30 7.68
C PHE A 204 11.17 0.61 7.51
N VAL A 205 10.96 1.91 7.67
CA VAL A 205 12.05 2.91 7.62
C VAL A 205 12.43 3.29 9.04
N ARG A 206 13.72 3.17 9.38
CA ARG A 206 14.22 3.65 10.68
C ARG A 206 14.00 5.15 10.83
N GLY A 207 13.48 5.56 11.96
CA GLY A 207 13.08 6.94 12.24
C GLY A 207 11.79 7.41 11.55
N GLY A 208 11.15 6.53 10.76
CA GLY A 208 9.87 6.79 10.10
C GLY A 208 9.95 6.99 8.59
N THR A 209 8.81 6.79 7.93
CA THR A 209 8.71 6.84 6.45
C THR A 209 8.98 8.22 5.86
N HIS A 210 8.85 9.29 6.66
CA HIS A 210 9.19 10.65 6.22
C HIS A 210 10.67 10.81 5.84
N GLN A 211 11.57 9.95 6.35
CA GLN A 211 13.00 9.96 5.97
C GLN A 211 13.20 9.76 4.46
N VAL A 212 12.36 8.94 3.82
CA VAL A 212 12.41 8.74 2.36
C VAL A 212 12.02 10.03 1.63
N ALA A 213 10.97 10.72 2.07
CA ALA A 213 10.56 11.99 1.49
C ALA A 213 11.61 13.08 1.73
N HIS A 214 12.22 13.10 2.91
CA HIS A 214 13.26 14.06 3.27
C HIS A 214 14.52 13.86 2.41
N ALA A 215 14.98 12.63 2.24
CA ALA A 215 16.11 12.31 1.37
C ALA A 215 15.84 12.71 -0.08
N ALA A 216 14.67 12.38 -0.61
CA ALA A 216 14.24 12.82 -1.94
C ALA A 216 14.27 14.34 -2.08
N HIS A 217 13.80 15.08 -1.06
CA HIS A 217 13.85 16.54 -1.04
C HIS A 217 15.28 17.06 -1.11
N GLN A 218 16.21 16.50 -0.32
CA GLN A 218 17.62 16.90 -0.32
C GLN A 218 18.26 16.70 -1.71
N ILE A 219 18.05 15.53 -2.32
CA ILE A 219 18.54 15.21 -3.67
C ILE A 219 18.01 16.23 -4.67
N LEU A 220 16.72 16.53 -4.63
CA LEU A 220 16.09 17.46 -5.56
C LEU A 220 16.59 18.91 -5.38
N VAL A 221 16.76 19.38 -4.15
CA VAL A 221 17.29 20.72 -3.85
C VAL A 221 18.72 20.85 -4.38
N GLN A 222 19.56 19.85 -4.18
CA GLN A 222 20.93 19.84 -4.72
C GLN A 222 20.97 19.86 -6.26
N ASN A 223 19.96 19.29 -6.89
CA ASN A 223 19.77 19.37 -8.35
C ASN A 223 19.04 20.64 -8.81
N GLY A 224 18.90 21.63 -7.94
CA GLY A 224 18.36 22.95 -8.27
C GLY A 224 16.84 23.05 -8.31
N CYS A 225 16.12 22.02 -7.83
CA CYS A 225 14.67 22.07 -7.71
C CYS A 225 14.24 23.09 -6.65
N LYS A 226 13.11 23.72 -6.88
CA LYS A 226 12.48 24.66 -5.93
C LYS A 226 11.15 24.09 -5.46
N PHE A 227 10.87 24.24 -4.18
CA PHE A 227 9.64 23.79 -3.55
C PHE A 227 8.85 24.99 -3.03
N PHE A 228 7.55 24.97 -3.27
CA PHE A 228 6.63 26.00 -2.81
C PHE A 228 5.49 25.31 -2.03
N THR A 229 5.49 25.50 -0.73
CA THR A 229 4.37 25.09 0.12
C THR A 229 3.30 26.16 0.15
N HIS A 230 2.07 25.83 0.54
CA HIS A 230 0.92 26.72 0.54
C HIS A 230 0.63 27.39 -0.84
N ALA A 231 1.13 26.79 -1.91
CA ALA A 231 0.89 27.23 -3.29
C ALA A 231 -0.19 26.33 -3.91
N GLU A 232 -1.44 26.62 -3.65
CA GLU A 232 -2.56 25.86 -4.19
C GLU A 232 -2.72 26.16 -5.68
N VAL A 233 -2.73 25.09 -6.49
CA VAL A 233 -2.90 25.20 -7.94
C VAL A 233 -4.39 25.19 -8.26
N ASP A 234 -4.84 26.21 -8.99
CA ASP A 234 -6.21 26.35 -9.46
C ASP A 234 -6.40 25.65 -10.81
N LYS A 235 -5.58 26.01 -11.81
CA LYS A 235 -5.72 25.50 -13.19
C LYS A 235 -4.38 25.36 -13.92
N ALA A 236 -4.36 24.51 -14.94
CA ALA A 236 -3.33 24.55 -15.97
C ALA A 236 -3.56 25.75 -16.91
N ILE A 237 -2.48 26.38 -17.32
CA ILE A 237 -2.51 27.39 -18.38
C ILE A 237 -2.34 26.65 -19.69
N ILE A 238 -3.37 26.68 -20.53
CA ILE A 238 -3.45 25.95 -21.80
C ILE A 238 -3.56 26.97 -22.94
N GLU A 239 -2.57 26.94 -23.82
CA GLU A 239 -2.50 27.81 -25.00
C GLU A 239 -2.36 26.91 -26.23
N ASP A 240 -3.26 27.02 -27.18
CA ASP A 240 -3.29 26.20 -28.42
C ASP A 240 -3.14 24.67 -28.15
N GLY A 241 -3.87 24.17 -27.14
CA GLY A 241 -3.85 22.75 -26.78
C GLY A 241 -2.56 22.29 -26.07
N THR A 242 -1.68 23.21 -25.66
CA THR A 242 -0.41 22.94 -24.99
C THR A 242 -0.39 23.55 -23.60
N ALA A 243 0.05 22.80 -22.60
CA ALA A 243 0.26 23.32 -21.25
C ALA A 243 1.53 24.20 -21.23
N THR A 244 1.36 25.46 -20.86
CA THR A 244 2.43 26.47 -20.79
C THR A 244 2.72 26.92 -19.36
N GLY A 245 2.00 26.37 -18.37
CA GLY A 245 2.20 26.69 -16.96
C GLY A 245 1.01 26.31 -16.09
N ILE A 246 1.00 26.85 -14.89
CA ILE A 246 -0.09 26.71 -13.91
C ILE A 246 -0.46 28.06 -13.34
N LYS A 247 -1.73 28.21 -12.97
CA LYS A 247 -2.26 29.33 -12.23
C LYS A 247 -2.54 28.91 -10.79
N LEU A 248 -2.12 29.73 -9.83
CA LEU A 248 -2.38 29.52 -8.42
C LEU A 248 -3.69 30.17 -7.98
N SER A 249 -4.25 29.73 -6.85
CA SER A 249 -5.52 30.25 -6.30
C SER A 249 -5.45 31.73 -5.91
N ASP A 250 -4.23 32.28 -5.66
CA ASP A 250 -4.01 33.70 -5.42
C ASP A 250 -3.91 34.54 -6.70
N GLY A 251 -4.07 33.91 -7.86
CA GLY A 251 -3.99 34.53 -9.18
C GLY A 251 -2.58 34.57 -9.80
N SER A 252 -1.54 34.18 -9.05
CA SER A 252 -0.17 34.09 -9.55
C SER A 252 -0.04 33.04 -10.65
N GLU A 253 0.85 33.25 -11.59
CA GLU A 253 1.14 32.29 -12.67
C GLU A 253 2.59 31.81 -12.60
N VAL A 254 2.77 30.50 -12.80
CA VAL A 254 4.08 29.86 -12.94
C VAL A 254 4.18 29.28 -14.34
N ARG A 255 5.06 29.86 -15.16
CA ARG A 255 5.26 29.42 -16.54
C ARG A 255 6.22 28.23 -16.62
N ALA A 256 5.85 27.20 -17.38
CA ALA A 256 6.67 26.03 -17.63
C ALA A 256 7.53 26.25 -18.90
N ARG A 257 8.81 25.95 -18.82
CA ARG A 257 9.71 26.04 -19.98
C ARG A 257 9.62 24.84 -20.92
N LYS A 258 9.27 23.66 -20.40
CA LYS A 258 9.20 22.41 -21.17
C LYS A 258 7.85 21.70 -21.00
N LEU A 259 7.49 21.39 -19.78
CA LEU A 259 6.30 20.56 -19.49
C LEU A 259 5.77 20.81 -18.07
N VAL A 260 4.57 20.32 -17.82
CA VAL A 260 3.92 20.27 -16.52
C VAL A 260 3.65 18.81 -16.18
N VAL A 261 3.86 18.41 -14.92
CA VAL A 261 3.49 17.07 -14.41
C VAL A 261 2.52 17.24 -13.25
N SER A 262 1.39 16.54 -13.30
CA SER A 262 0.39 16.52 -12.23
C SER A 262 0.42 15.20 -11.46
N THR A 263 0.21 15.29 -10.13
CA THR A 263 0.01 14.11 -9.25
C THR A 263 -1.39 14.06 -8.65
N LEU A 264 -2.33 14.80 -9.21
CA LEU A 264 -3.73 14.83 -8.79
C LEU A 264 -4.46 13.54 -9.19
N SER A 265 -5.60 13.25 -8.52
CA SER A 265 -6.50 12.18 -8.99
C SER A 265 -7.01 12.47 -10.41
N PRO A 266 -7.43 11.45 -11.19
CA PRO A 266 -7.91 11.66 -12.55
C PRO A 266 -9.08 12.64 -12.66
N GLN A 267 -10.00 12.62 -11.67
CA GLN A 267 -11.11 13.55 -11.63
C GLN A 267 -10.63 15.00 -11.43
N GLN A 268 -9.75 15.23 -10.45
CA GLN A 268 -9.15 16.55 -10.21
C GLN A 268 -8.31 17.01 -11.40
N LEU A 269 -7.52 16.10 -12.00
CA LEU A 269 -6.74 16.42 -13.20
C LEU A 269 -7.64 16.88 -14.34
N CYS A 270 -8.66 16.08 -14.67
CA CYS A 270 -9.47 16.29 -15.86
C CYS A 270 -10.50 17.43 -15.70
N PHE A 271 -11.13 17.53 -14.53
CA PHE A 271 -12.26 18.47 -14.36
C PHE A 271 -11.83 19.76 -13.67
N ASP A 272 -10.90 19.71 -12.72
CA ASP A 272 -10.49 20.90 -11.98
C ASP A 272 -9.28 21.57 -12.65
N LEU A 273 -8.21 20.79 -12.95
CA LEU A 273 -6.95 21.35 -13.47
C LEU A 273 -7.02 21.67 -14.96
N ILE A 274 -7.48 20.74 -15.80
CA ILE A 274 -7.57 20.89 -17.26
C ILE A 274 -8.84 21.67 -17.65
N GLY A 275 -9.99 21.26 -17.15
CA GLY A 275 -11.30 21.73 -17.53
C GLY A 275 -11.98 20.80 -18.55
N ARG A 276 -13.29 20.62 -18.35
CA ARG A 276 -14.10 19.69 -19.15
C ARG A 276 -14.14 20.04 -20.63
N GLU A 277 -14.01 21.30 -20.95
CA GLU A 277 -14.02 21.84 -22.31
C GLU A 277 -12.85 21.37 -23.18
N HIS A 278 -11.79 20.89 -22.57
CA HIS A 278 -10.60 20.36 -23.24
C HIS A 278 -10.63 18.84 -23.42
N LEU A 279 -11.68 18.16 -22.95
CA LEU A 279 -11.81 16.71 -22.99
C LEU A 279 -12.81 16.27 -24.06
N ASP A 280 -12.49 15.20 -24.78
CA ASP A 280 -13.50 14.55 -25.58
C ASP A 280 -14.57 13.88 -24.69
N TYR A 281 -15.76 13.64 -25.26
CA TYR A 281 -16.90 13.08 -24.54
C TYR A 281 -16.58 11.71 -23.92
N LYS A 282 -15.86 10.87 -24.64
CA LYS A 282 -15.55 9.50 -24.20
C LYS A 282 -14.64 9.47 -22.97
N LEU A 283 -13.57 10.26 -23.01
CA LEU A 283 -12.65 10.40 -21.86
C LEU A 283 -13.38 11.00 -20.65
N ALA A 284 -14.13 12.10 -20.86
CA ALA A 284 -14.88 12.72 -19.77
C ALA A 284 -15.83 11.72 -19.10
N ARG A 285 -16.57 10.94 -19.87
CA ARG A 285 -17.47 9.92 -19.34
C ARG A 285 -16.74 8.80 -18.60
N ARG A 286 -15.60 8.33 -19.10
CA ARG A 286 -14.79 7.31 -18.41
C ARG A 286 -14.28 7.81 -17.07
N VAL A 287 -13.76 9.05 -17.03
CA VAL A 287 -13.27 9.65 -15.79
C VAL A 287 -14.39 9.84 -14.75
N GLU A 288 -15.60 10.22 -15.19
CA GLU A 288 -16.79 10.32 -14.34
C GLU A 288 -17.17 8.96 -13.71
N GLN A 289 -16.97 7.87 -14.44
CA GLN A 289 -17.38 6.52 -14.04
C GLN A 289 -16.30 5.75 -13.29
N LEU A 290 -15.13 6.36 -13.02
CA LEU A 290 -14.08 5.72 -12.26
C LEU A 290 -14.53 5.36 -10.84
N GLU A 291 -14.33 4.13 -10.45
CA GLU A 291 -14.56 3.65 -9.09
C GLU A 291 -13.39 4.03 -8.18
N ASN A 292 -13.71 4.55 -7.00
CA ASN A 292 -12.73 5.11 -6.05
C ASN A 292 -13.23 5.11 -4.60
N LYS A 293 -14.09 4.16 -4.26
CA LYS A 293 -14.73 4.05 -2.93
C LYS A 293 -14.16 2.93 -2.09
N PHE A 294 -13.39 2.03 -2.66
CA PHE A 294 -12.77 0.94 -1.95
C PHE A 294 -11.41 1.32 -1.37
N CYS A 295 -10.93 0.53 -0.43
CA CYS A 295 -9.67 0.71 0.30
C CYS A 295 -9.52 2.09 0.97
N CYS A 296 -10.56 2.47 1.68
CA CYS A 296 -10.55 3.57 2.64
C CYS A 296 -10.22 2.99 4.02
N LEU A 297 -9.35 3.65 4.77
CA LEU A 297 -8.80 3.08 5.99
C LEU A 297 -9.05 3.97 7.21
N MET A 298 -9.45 3.33 8.33
CA MET A 298 -9.19 3.88 9.65
C MET A 298 -7.72 3.66 9.97
N TRP A 299 -7.06 4.69 10.49
CA TRP A 299 -5.64 4.66 10.81
C TRP A 299 -5.40 5.24 12.19
N TYR A 300 -4.89 4.43 13.11
CA TYR A 300 -4.68 4.82 14.49
C TYR A 300 -3.23 4.65 14.91
N SER A 301 -2.76 5.58 15.70
CA SER A 301 -1.46 5.51 16.39
C SER A 301 -1.68 5.58 17.89
N PHE A 302 -1.02 4.71 18.63
CA PHE A 302 -1.09 4.60 20.08
C PHE A 302 0.29 4.82 20.69
N ALA A 303 0.40 5.77 21.61
CA ALA A 303 1.53 5.89 22.52
C ALA A 303 1.27 4.97 23.72
N LEU A 304 2.20 4.07 24.06
CA LEU A 304 2.00 2.97 25.01
C LEU A 304 3.01 2.98 26.15
N HIS A 305 2.56 2.55 27.33
CA HIS A 305 3.44 2.25 28.46
C HIS A 305 4.26 0.99 28.19
N GLU A 306 3.64 -0.05 27.63
CA GLU A 306 4.25 -1.35 27.33
C GLU A 306 3.86 -1.79 25.91
N ALA A 307 4.76 -2.56 25.25
CA ALA A 307 4.42 -3.19 23.97
C ALA A 307 3.30 -4.22 24.13
N PRO A 308 2.48 -4.47 23.08
CA PRO A 308 1.53 -5.56 23.09
C PRO A 308 2.23 -6.90 23.39
N ASN A 309 1.71 -7.67 24.35
CA ASN A 309 2.18 -9.00 24.69
C ASN A 309 1.11 -10.02 24.33
N TYR A 310 1.31 -10.66 23.17
CA TYR A 310 0.32 -11.56 22.60
C TYR A 310 0.30 -12.91 23.31
N ARG A 311 -0.89 -13.48 23.53
CA ARG A 311 -1.04 -14.82 24.14
C ARG A 311 -0.28 -15.90 23.36
N ALA A 312 -0.28 -15.80 22.04
CA ALA A 312 0.46 -16.70 21.15
C ALA A 312 1.99 -16.68 21.39
N ALA A 313 2.52 -15.63 22.04
CA ALA A 313 3.93 -15.56 22.38
C ALA A 313 4.34 -16.61 23.45
N SER A 314 3.39 -17.18 24.17
CA SER A 314 3.65 -18.37 25.03
C SER A 314 4.11 -19.59 24.25
N MET A 315 3.69 -19.68 22.98
CA MET A 315 4.04 -20.78 22.06
C MET A 315 5.21 -20.39 21.15
N ASN A 316 5.23 -19.15 20.67
CA ASN A 316 6.30 -18.59 19.85
C ASN A 316 6.56 -17.13 20.25
N PRO A 317 7.61 -16.85 21.04
CA PRO A 317 7.92 -15.50 21.50
C PRO A 317 8.15 -14.47 20.39
N ASP A 318 8.58 -14.93 19.19
CA ASP A 318 8.85 -14.06 18.05
C ASP A 318 7.58 -13.38 17.49
N ILE A 319 6.39 -13.84 17.86
CA ILE A 319 5.12 -13.20 17.52
C ILE A 319 5.05 -11.75 18.04
N ASN A 320 5.63 -11.47 19.21
CA ASN A 320 5.66 -10.12 19.75
C ASN A 320 6.52 -9.15 18.90
N ASP A 321 7.42 -9.69 18.08
CA ASP A 321 8.25 -8.91 17.13
C ASP A 321 7.85 -9.22 15.68
N THR A 322 6.57 -9.06 15.40
CA THR A 322 6.01 -9.17 14.04
C THR A 322 5.75 -7.78 13.48
N PHE A 323 6.27 -7.52 12.27
CA PHE A 323 6.07 -6.26 11.58
C PHE A 323 4.60 -6.03 11.25
N TRP A 324 4.02 -6.90 10.46
CA TRP A 324 2.64 -6.82 9.99
C TRP A 324 1.84 -7.97 10.61
N LEU A 325 1.09 -7.67 11.68
CA LEU A 325 0.34 -8.67 12.43
C LEU A 325 -1.16 -8.50 12.28
N GLY A 326 -1.82 -9.50 11.70
CA GLY A 326 -3.29 -9.56 11.63
C GLY A 326 -3.90 -10.05 12.94
N LEU A 327 -4.99 -9.41 13.36
CA LEU A 327 -5.83 -9.87 14.47
C LEU A 327 -7.16 -10.37 13.91
N ALA A 328 -7.58 -11.60 14.19
CA ALA A 328 -8.84 -12.12 13.68
C ALA A 328 -9.48 -13.12 14.66
N GLU A 329 -10.76 -13.36 14.49
CA GLU A 329 -11.53 -14.33 15.30
C GLU A 329 -10.98 -15.76 15.12
N ASP A 330 -10.74 -16.17 13.88
CA ASP A 330 -10.11 -17.44 13.50
C ASP A 330 -9.33 -17.30 12.18
N ALA A 331 -8.75 -18.40 11.72
CA ALA A 331 -7.90 -18.45 10.53
C ALA A 331 -8.68 -18.45 9.20
N ASP A 332 -10.01 -18.36 9.21
CA ASP A 332 -10.77 -18.40 7.96
C ASP A 332 -10.62 -17.10 7.17
N PRO A 333 -10.06 -17.12 5.95
CA PRO A 333 -9.90 -15.93 5.10
C PRO A 333 -11.24 -15.30 4.71
N TRP A 334 -12.36 -15.98 4.97
CA TRP A 334 -13.72 -15.48 4.74
C TRP A 334 -13.99 -14.16 5.49
N HIS A 335 -13.41 -13.96 6.67
CA HIS A 335 -13.55 -12.71 7.41
C HIS A 335 -13.10 -11.50 6.58
N VAL A 336 -11.97 -11.61 5.88
CA VAL A 336 -11.45 -10.57 4.98
C VAL A 336 -12.40 -10.32 3.80
N ALA A 337 -12.99 -11.40 3.25
CA ALA A 337 -13.93 -11.28 2.13
C ALA A 337 -15.22 -10.55 2.54
N VAL A 338 -15.73 -10.82 3.74
CA VAL A 338 -16.91 -10.16 4.32
C VAL A 338 -16.61 -8.68 4.56
N GLU A 339 -15.46 -8.37 5.13
CA GLU A 339 -15.00 -6.99 5.35
C GLU A 339 -14.97 -6.19 4.04
N CYS A 340 -14.41 -6.75 2.96
CA CYS A 340 -14.41 -6.14 1.64
C CYS A 340 -15.83 -5.90 1.11
N HIS A 341 -16.71 -6.89 1.28
CA HIS A 341 -18.10 -6.78 0.82
C HIS A 341 -18.84 -5.62 1.49
N TYR A 342 -18.75 -5.51 2.81
CA TYR A 342 -19.40 -4.42 3.54
C TYR A 342 -18.81 -3.05 3.19
N SER A 343 -17.49 -2.95 3.02
CA SER A 343 -16.85 -1.71 2.58
C SER A 343 -17.40 -1.24 1.22
N ARG A 344 -17.62 -2.16 0.27
CA ARG A 344 -18.26 -1.85 -1.03
C ARG A 344 -19.67 -1.28 -0.87
N LEU A 345 -20.41 -1.72 0.14
CA LEU A 345 -21.74 -1.21 0.45
C LEU A 345 -21.72 0.13 1.21
N GLY A 346 -20.56 0.66 1.56
CA GLY A 346 -20.42 1.84 2.42
C GLY A 346 -20.83 1.56 3.87
N GLN A 347 -20.67 0.33 4.34
CA GLN A 347 -21.12 -0.15 5.65
C GLN A 347 -19.97 -0.79 6.43
N TRP A 348 -20.14 -0.89 7.74
CA TRP A 348 -19.27 -1.64 8.63
C TRP A 348 -19.72 -3.10 8.71
N PRO A 349 -18.79 -4.08 8.67
CA PRO A 349 -19.13 -5.47 8.90
C PRO A 349 -19.53 -5.72 10.34
N PRO A 350 -20.16 -6.87 10.68
CA PRO A 350 -20.22 -7.35 12.05
C PRO A 350 -18.84 -7.49 12.68
N LEU A 351 -18.75 -7.28 14.01
CA LEU A 351 -17.49 -7.17 14.75
C LEU A 351 -16.58 -8.41 14.62
N GLU A 352 -17.17 -9.59 14.54
CA GLU A 352 -16.46 -10.87 14.33
C GLU A 352 -15.73 -10.95 12.98
N HIS A 353 -16.03 -10.07 12.03
CA HIS A 353 -15.39 -9.98 10.73
C HIS A 353 -14.37 -8.83 10.63
N TYR A 354 -14.11 -8.13 11.72
CA TYR A 354 -13.01 -7.16 11.72
C TYR A 354 -11.67 -7.89 11.66
N CYS A 355 -10.81 -7.45 10.75
CA CYS A 355 -9.48 -7.98 10.54
C CYS A 355 -8.43 -6.88 10.67
N PRO A 356 -8.34 -6.20 11.83
CA PRO A 356 -7.37 -5.13 12.01
C PRO A 356 -5.94 -5.66 11.87
N THR A 357 -5.07 -4.83 11.31
CA THR A 357 -3.64 -5.08 11.24
C THR A 357 -2.92 -4.12 12.15
N VAL A 358 -1.90 -4.58 12.85
CA VAL A 358 -1.15 -3.79 13.82
C VAL A 358 0.35 -3.85 13.54
N TRP A 359 1.05 -2.75 13.85
CA TRP A 359 2.50 -2.58 13.75
C TRP A 359 3.04 -2.04 15.06
N THR A 360 4.22 -2.50 15.50
CA THR A 360 4.88 -2.02 16.72
C THR A 360 6.36 -1.73 16.44
N HIS A 361 6.64 -0.71 15.63
CA HIS A 361 7.99 -0.39 15.16
C HIS A 361 9.00 -0.15 16.27
N SER A 362 8.55 0.36 17.41
CA SER A 362 9.38 0.59 18.59
C SER A 362 9.97 -0.68 19.22
N MET A 363 9.55 -1.86 18.79
CA MET A 363 10.20 -3.13 19.17
C MET A 363 11.60 -3.26 18.58
N VAL A 364 11.82 -2.70 17.40
CA VAL A 364 13.09 -2.79 16.65
C VAL A 364 13.82 -1.46 16.59
N ASP A 365 13.11 -0.34 16.51
CA ASP A 365 13.68 0.99 16.38
C ASP A 365 13.30 1.88 17.57
N PRO A 366 14.26 2.15 18.49
CA PRO A 366 14.02 2.99 19.65
C PRO A 366 13.75 4.47 19.30
N ALA A 367 13.95 4.88 18.05
CA ALA A 367 13.63 6.25 17.62
C ALA A 367 12.12 6.54 17.56
N TYR A 368 11.27 5.52 17.61
CA TYR A 368 9.83 5.68 17.58
C TYR A 368 9.18 6.05 18.94
N ALA A 369 9.84 5.76 20.07
CA ALA A 369 9.28 6.05 21.38
C ALA A 369 10.36 6.40 22.41
N PRO A 370 10.01 7.10 23.50
CA PRO A 370 10.93 7.30 24.62
C PRO A 370 11.39 5.97 25.24
N PRO A 371 12.57 5.94 25.91
CA PRO A 371 13.10 4.73 26.55
C PRO A 371 12.08 4.04 27.47
N GLY A 372 11.87 2.74 27.24
CA GLY A 372 10.93 1.92 28.01
C GLY A 372 9.45 2.18 27.66
N LYS A 373 9.19 2.89 26.58
CA LYS A 373 7.85 3.12 26.03
C LYS A 373 7.76 2.59 24.59
N HIS A 374 6.53 2.48 24.08
CA HIS A 374 6.26 1.91 22.79
C HIS A 374 5.26 2.71 21.97
N VAL A 375 5.30 2.54 20.65
CA VAL A 375 4.29 3.00 19.71
C VAL A 375 3.72 1.78 19.02
N ALA A 376 2.40 1.72 18.94
CA ALA A 376 1.72 0.78 18.06
C ALA A 376 0.79 1.52 17.10
N GLN A 377 0.60 0.95 15.92
CA GLN A 377 -0.26 1.51 14.90
C GLN A 377 -1.24 0.46 14.43
N ASN A 378 -2.40 0.91 13.95
CA ASN A 378 -3.46 0.04 13.46
C ASN A 378 -3.99 0.52 12.13
N GLU A 379 -4.34 -0.42 11.29
CA GLU A 379 -5.07 -0.23 10.04
C GLU A 379 -6.31 -1.13 10.03
N GLN A 380 -7.44 -0.55 9.63
CA GLN A 380 -8.72 -1.25 9.46
C GLN A 380 -9.41 -0.74 8.21
N LEU A 381 -9.93 -1.64 7.38
CA LEU A 381 -10.77 -1.26 6.25
C LEU A 381 -12.05 -0.57 6.74
N ALA A 382 -12.42 0.51 6.07
CA ALA A 382 -13.56 1.35 6.44
C ALA A 382 -14.41 1.71 5.22
N PRO A 383 -15.64 2.13 5.41
CA PRO A 383 -16.45 2.77 4.37
C PRO A 383 -15.77 4.03 3.80
N PRO A 384 -16.10 4.45 2.57
CA PRO A 384 -15.54 5.66 1.97
C PRO A 384 -15.92 6.94 2.75
N ALA A 385 -15.09 7.98 2.63
CA ALA A 385 -15.32 9.25 3.31
C ALA A 385 -16.73 9.82 3.08
N SER A 386 -17.29 9.61 1.89
CA SER A 386 -18.64 10.06 1.52
C SER A 386 -19.79 9.28 2.15
N ALA A 387 -19.52 8.17 2.85
CA ALA A 387 -20.57 7.36 3.49
C ALA A 387 -21.15 8.02 4.74
N HIS A 388 -20.41 8.91 5.38
CA HIS A 388 -20.79 9.54 6.64
C HIS A 388 -20.46 11.04 6.65
N SER A 389 -21.21 11.82 7.39
CA SER A 389 -20.90 13.22 7.67
C SER A 389 -19.69 13.36 8.62
N GLU A 390 -19.09 14.55 8.68
CA GLU A 390 -17.99 14.86 9.61
C GLU A 390 -18.34 14.51 11.07
N LYS A 391 -19.55 14.86 11.50
CA LYS A 391 -20.03 14.56 12.86
C LYS A 391 -20.10 13.05 13.11
N GLU A 392 -20.65 12.28 12.16
CA GLU A 392 -20.73 10.82 12.26
C GLU A 392 -19.32 10.20 12.29
N TRP A 393 -18.38 10.70 11.47
CA TRP A 393 -16.99 10.24 11.52
C TRP A 393 -16.32 10.46 12.87
N LEU A 394 -16.61 11.57 13.58
CA LEU A 394 -16.12 11.79 14.94
C LEU A 394 -16.69 10.77 15.94
N GLU A 395 -17.95 10.40 15.81
CA GLU A 395 -18.58 9.36 16.63
C GLU A 395 -18.02 7.97 16.30
N ILE A 396 -17.85 7.67 15.01
CA ILE A 396 -17.26 6.42 14.52
C ILE A 396 -15.83 6.23 15.04
N LYS A 397 -14.99 7.26 15.01
CA LYS A 397 -13.61 7.19 15.52
C LYS A 397 -13.58 6.74 17.00
N ARG A 398 -14.48 7.24 17.83
CA ARG A 398 -14.57 6.83 19.24
C ARG A 398 -15.05 5.39 19.38
N ARG A 399 -16.14 5.05 18.70
CA ARG A 399 -16.69 3.69 18.71
C ARG A 399 -15.64 2.68 18.24
N TYR A 400 -14.99 2.93 17.12
CA TYR A 400 -13.96 2.03 16.57
C TYR A 400 -12.76 1.86 17.52
N ALA A 401 -12.34 2.91 18.22
CA ALA A 401 -11.28 2.80 19.23
C ALA A 401 -11.64 1.81 20.34
N GLU A 402 -12.89 1.84 20.84
CA GLU A 402 -13.38 0.89 21.84
C GLU A 402 -13.50 -0.54 21.27
N GLU A 403 -14.03 -0.69 20.05
CA GLU A 403 -14.16 -1.97 19.36
C GLU A 403 -12.77 -2.59 19.11
N LEU A 404 -11.82 -1.81 18.61
CA LEU A 404 -10.44 -2.25 18.38
C LEU A 404 -9.76 -2.69 19.68
N MET A 405 -9.92 -1.90 20.75
CA MET A 405 -9.36 -2.25 22.06
C MET A 405 -9.94 -3.57 22.58
N GLY A 406 -11.23 -3.77 22.42
CA GLY A 406 -11.89 -5.04 22.78
C GLY A 406 -11.40 -6.24 21.96
N ILE A 407 -11.11 -6.06 20.66
CA ILE A 407 -10.49 -7.08 19.83
C ILE A 407 -9.05 -7.34 20.28
N TRP A 408 -8.26 -6.28 20.47
CA TRP A 408 -6.84 -6.42 20.80
C TRP A 408 -6.62 -7.12 22.13
N GLN A 409 -7.42 -6.82 23.15
CA GLN A 409 -7.37 -7.50 24.46
C GLN A 409 -7.60 -9.00 24.40
N LYS A 410 -8.39 -9.48 23.46
CA LYS A 410 -8.57 -10.94 23.27
C LYS A 410 -7.23 -11.63 22.93
N HIS A 411 -6.36 -10.94 22.19
CA HIS A 411 -5.07 -11.46 21.72
C HIS A 411 -3.89 -11.06 22.60
N ALA A 412 -3.91 -9.84 23.14
CA ALA A 412 -2.88 -9.26 24.00
C ALA A 412 -3.53 -8.62 25.22
N PRO A 413 -3.61 -9.34 26.36
CA PRO A 413 -4.36 -8.89 27.54
C PRO A 413 -3.89 -7.58 28.16
N ASN A 414 -2.63 -7.18 27.94
CA ASN A 414 -2.09 -5.92 28.40
C ASN A 414 -2.49 -4.71 27.53
N MET A 415 -3.21 -4.93 26.44
CA MET A 415 -3.76 -3.85 25.62
C MET A 415 -5.11 -3.41 26.19
N ASP A 416 -5.06 -2.53 27.18
CA ASP A 416 -6.18 -1.88 27.81
C ASP A 416 -5.96 -0.35 27.88
N TRP A 417 -6.99 0.40 28.27
CA TRP A 417 -6.89 1.85 28.35
C TRP A 417 -5.86 2.33 29.38
N GLY A 418 -5.49 1.50 30.36
CA GLY A 418 -4.42 1.78 31.33
C GLY A 418 -3.03 1.75 30.70
N ASN A 419 -2.86 1.02 29.58
CA ASN A 419 -1.61 0.97 28.82
C ASN A 419 -1.48 2.14 27.84
N ILE A 420 -2.55 2.90 27.56
CA ILE A 420 -2.56 3.98 26.57
C ILE A 420 -2.15 5.30 27.22
N ILE A 421 -1.08 5.92 26.69
CA ILE A 421 -0.62 7.27 27.06
C ILE A 421 -1.33 8.31 26.21
N GLY A 422 -1.52 8.03 24.93
CA GLY A 422 -2.19 8.91 23.98
C GLY A 422 -2.56 8.18 22.71
N ILE A 423 -3.46 8.77 21.95
CA ILE A 423 -4.00 8.20 20.71
C ILE A 423 -4.18 9.28 19.66
N ASP A 424 -3.79 8.97 18.42
CA ASP A 424 -4.15 9.71 17.22
C ASP A 424 -5.07 8.86 16.35
N THR A 425 -6.10 9.49 15.78
CA THR A 425 -7.17 8.77 15.07
C THR A 425 -7.50 9.44 13.76
N ASN A 426 -7.30 8.73 12.65
CA ASN A 426 -7.59 9.21 11.31
C ASN A 426 -8.63 8.33 10.62
N SER A 427 -9.71 8.95 10.15
CA SER A 427 -10.76 8.34 9.35
C SER A 427 -10.52 8.59 7.86
N PRO A 428 -11.22 7.91 6.94
CA PRO A 428 -11.21 8.26 5.52
C PRO A 428 -11.55 9.72 5.22
N TYR A 429 -12.40 10.34 6.05
CA TYR A 429 -12.72 11.77 5.94
C TYR A 429 -11.50 12.66 6.29
N ASP A 430 -10.74 12.30 7.32
CA ASP A 430 -9.49 13.00 7.65
C ASP A 430 -8.45 12.81 6.55
N ASN A 431 -8.29 11.59 6.01
CA ASN A 431 -7.36 11.28 4.92
C ASN A 431 -7.67 12.10 3.66
N LEU A 432 -8.95 12.26 3.33
CA LEU A 432 -9.39 13.13 2.22
C LEU A 432 -8.93 14.57 2.43
N ARG A 433 -9.17 15.13 3.63
CA ARG A 433 -8.85 16.54 3.92
C ARG A 433 -7.35 16.80 4.12
N MET A 434 -6.67 15.94 4.87
CA MET A 434 -5.28 16.13 5.26
C MET A 434 -4.30 15.78 4.14
N LYS A 435 -4.58 14.75 3.35
CA LYS A 435 -3.65 14.23 2.34
C LYS A 435 -4.15 14.37 0.90
N ASN A 436 -5.34 14.98 0.70
CA ASN A 436 -5.99 15.11 -0.59
C ASN A 436 -6.18 13.75 -1.30
N LEU A 437 -6.58 12.73 -0.52
CA LEU A 437 -6.95 11.43 -1.10
C LEU A 437 -8.37 11.53 -1.69
N ALA A 438 -8.50 12.37 -2.70
CA ALA A 438 -9.78 12.72 -3.32
C ALA A 438 -10.20 11.67 -4.37
N PRO A 439 -11.52 11.40 -4.47
CA PRO A 439 -12.60 12.09 -3.75
C PRO A 439 -13.08 11.40 -2.46
N ASN A 440 -12.66 10.18 -2.13
CA ASN A 440 -13.29 9.36 -1.09
C ASN A 440 -12.36 8.92 0.06
N GLY A 441 -11.13 9.42 0.13
CA GLY A 441 -10.17 9.03 1.15
C GLY A 441 -9.51 7.68 0.92
N SER A 442 -9.67 7.10 -0.28
CA SER A 442 -9.02 5.84 -0.68
C SER A 442 -7.51 6.03 -0.83
N MET A 443 -6.72 5.15 -0.23
CA MET A 443 -5.27 5.20 -0.35
C MET A 443 -4.77 4.94 -1.77
N ALA A 444 -5.57 4.24 -2.59
CA ALA A 444 -5.26 3.95 -3.99
C ALA A 444 -5.75 5.01 -4.97
N LEU A 445 -6.54 5.99 -4.51
CA LEU A 445 -7.26 6.99 -5.29
C LEU A 445 -8.27 6.40 -6.29
N LEU A 446 -8.03 5.22 -6.81
CA LEU A 446 -8.92 4.43 -7.67
C LEU A 446 -8.96 2.99 -7.20
N ASP A 447 -10.13 2.37 -7.32
CA ASP A 447 -10.31 0.96 -7.02
C ASP A 447 -9.49 0.09 -7.99
N ARG A 448 -9.00 -1.05 -7.52
CA ARG A 448 -8.28 -2.02 -8.35
C ARG A 448 -9.26 -3.07 -8.86
N THR A 449 -10.09 -2.69 -9.81
CA THR A 449 -10.98 -3.59 -10.55
C THR A 449 -10.32 -4.04 -11.85
N ALA A 450 -10.78 -5.16 -12.43
CA ALA A 450 -10.21 -5.70 -13.66
C ALA A 450 -10.15 -4.70 -14.84
N TYR A 451 -11.02 -3.71 -14.83
CA TYR A 451 -11.07 -2.65 -15.85
C TYR A 451 -10.41 -1.32 -15.40
N GLN A 452 -9.79 -1.29 -14.23
CA GLN A 452 -9.02 -0.15 -13.70
C GLN A 452 -7.61 -0.55 -13.24
N VAL A 453 -7.04 -1.59 -13.83
CA VAL A 453 -5.66 -2.03 -13.60
C VAL A 453 -4.88 -2.06 -14.90
N GLU A 454 -3.58 -2.16 -14.83
CA GLU A 454 -2.66 -2.32 -15.95
C GLU A 454 -2.84 -1.21 -17.02
N GLY A 455 -2.98 -1.60 -18.29
CA GLY A 455 -3.20 -0.70 -19.42
C GLY A 455 -4.56 0.01 -19.44
N ALA A 456 -5.44 -0.24 -18.46
CA ALA A 456 -6.69 0.48 -18.27
C ALA A 456 -6.67 1.45 -17.09
N ARG A 457 -5.52 1.60 -16.40
CA ARG A 457 -5.41 2.45 -15.21
C ARG A 457 -4.76 3.80 -15.52
N PRO A 458 -5.39 4.94 -15.25
CA PRO A 458 -6.77 5.14 -14.76
C PRO A 458 -7.84 4.88 -15.82
N THR A 459 -7.57 5.19 -17.08
CA THR A 459 -8.34 4.84 -18.26
C THR A 459 -7.38 4.47 -19.40
N PRO A 460 -7.80 3.76 -20.46
CA PRO A 460 -6.91 3.45 -21.57
C PRO A 460 -6.26 4.68 -22.22
N GLU A 461 -6.94 5.83 -22.22
CA GLU A 461 -6.41 7.07 -22.80
C GLU A 461 -5.31 7.71 -21.92
N LEU A 462 -5.34 7.47 -20.61
CA LEU A 462 -4.42 8.06 -19.63
C LEU A 462 -3.37 7.05 -19.11
N ALA A 463 -3.46 5.79 -19.48
CA ALA A 463 -2.66 4.70 -18.90
C ALA A 463 -1.15 4.87 -19.07
N ASN A 464 -0.72 5.59 -20.11
CA ASN A 464 0.68 5.88 -20.40
C ASN A 464 1.11 7.29 -19.93
N HIS A 465 0.50 7.80 -18.87
CA HIS A 465 0.88 9.07 -18.23
C HIS A 465 0.70 10.34 -19.09
N ARG A 466 0.34 10.20 -20.38
CA ARG A 466 0.02 11.34 -21.27
C ARG A 466 -1.40 11.82 -21.01
N THR A 467 -1.61 13.12 -21.14
CA THR A 467 -2.95 13.70 -21.10
C THR A 467 -3.35 14.19 -22.50
N PRO A 468 -4.64 14.57 -22.74
CA PRO A 468 -5.04 15.18 -24.00
C PRO A 468 -4.34 16.53 -24.29
N ILE A 469 -3.75 17.15 -23.27
CA ILE A 469 -3.06 18.44 -23.38
C ILE A 469 -1.58 18.17 -23.61
N LYS A 470 -1.04 18.68 -24.71
CA LYS A 470 0.37 18.56 -25.04
C LYS A 470 1.24 19.13 -23.91
N ASN A 471 2.34 18.46 -23.59
CA ASN A 471 3.28 18.84 -22.51
C ASN A 471 2.67 18.81 -21.09
N LEU A 472 1.50 18.19 -20.89
CA LEU A 472 0.95 17.90 -19.59
C LEU A 472 0.93 16.39 -19.37
N TYR A 473 1.70 15.92 -18.40
CA TYR A 473 1.78 14.53 -17.99
C TYR A 473 1.17 14.34 -16.60
N ALA A 474 0.82 13.10 -16.27
CA ALA A 474 0.23 12.80 -14.98
C ALA A 474 0.74 11.48 -14.40
N THR A 475 0.90 11.43 -13.07
CA THR A 475 1.38 10.26 -12.33
C THR A 475 0.80 10.24 -10.91
N GLY A 476 1.22 9.29 -10.10
CA GLY A 476 0.77 9.11 -8.72
C GLY A 476 -0.10 7.86 -8.55
N ALA A 477 -0.65 7.66 -7.36
CA ALA A 477 -1.32 6.42 -6.95
C ALA A 477 -2.50 5.99 -7.84
N ALA A 478 -3.08 6.89 -8.62
CA ALA A 478 -4.15 6.57 -9.57
C ALA A 478 -3.66 6.01 -10.90
N TRP A 479 -2.36 6.06 -11.20
CA TRP A 479 -1.79 5.53 -12.45
C TRP A 479 -1.24 4.11 -12.27
N HIS A 480 -0.83 3.49 -13.34
CA HIS A 480 -0.22 2.17 -13.34
C HIS A 480 1.11 2.18 -12.55
N LEU A 481 1.35 1.34 -11.58
CA LEU A 481 0.61 0.20 -10.99
C LEU A 481 -0.40 0.57 -9.92
N GLY A 482 -0.34 1.77 -9.39
CA GLY A 482 -1.24 2.31 -8.38
C GLY A 482 -0.95 1.88 -6.94
N ALA A 483 -1.26 2.77 -6.01
CA ALA A 483 -1.33 2.53 -4.56
C ALA A 483 -0.07 1.96 -3.91
N ASN A 484 1.10 2.30 -4.39
CA ASN A 484 2.35 1.88 -3.79
C ASN A 484 2.99 3.03 -3.00
N ALA A 485 3.42 2.75 -1.79
CA ALA A 485 4.34 3.63 -1.06
C ALA A 485 5.74 3.55 -1.69
N GLY A 486 5.78 3.64 -3.02
CA GLY A 486 6.93 3.49 -3.87
C GLY A 486 7.04 4.64 -4.88
N SER A 487 7.84 4.42 -5.89
CA SER A 487 8.11 5.41 -6.93
C SER A 487 7.92 4.84 -8.33
N THR A 488 7.29 3.68 -8.45
CA THR A 488 7.05 2.97 -9.70
C THR A 488 6.29 3.82 -10.71
N GLU A 489 5.22 4.47 -10.28
CA GLU A 489 4.39 5.33 -11.13
C GLU A 489 5.16 6.55 -11.64
N ALA A 490 5.96 7.16 -10.77
CA ALA A 490 6.79 8.31 -11.14
C ALA A 490 7.91 7.90 -12.11
N TYR A 491 8.53 6.73 -11.88
CA TYR A 491 9.55 6.19 -12.77
C TYR A 491 8.99 5.83 -14.16
N ASN A 492 7.79 5.24 -14.20
CA ASN A 492 7.09 4.94 -15.44
C ASN A 492 6.71 6.21 -16.22
N CYS A 493 6.24 7.24 -15.51
CA CYS A 493 5.98 8.56 -16.11
C CYS A 493 7.27 9.19 -16.68
N TYR A 494 8.37 9.10 -15.95
CA TYR A 494 9.67 9.57 -16.42
C TYR A 494 10.08 8.89 -17.74
N LYS A 495 9.94 7.56 -17.86
CA LYS A 495 10.25 6.84 -19.10
C LYS A 495 9.43 7.36 -20.30
N ILE A 496 8.15 7.62 -20.09
CA ILE A 496 7.27 8.20 -21.12
C ILE A 496 7.74 9.59 -21.50
N ILE A 497 8.00 10.45 -20.52
CA ILE A 497 8.51 11.82 -20.77
C ILE A 497 9.84 11.77 -21.54
N ALA A 498 10.77 10.91 -21.13
CA ALA A 498 12.06 10.76 -21.79
C ALA A 498 11.92 10.31 -23.25
N THR A 499 10.96 9.42 -23.52
CA THR A 499 10.67 8.96 -24.90
C THR A 499 10.09 10.10 -25.76
N ASP A 500 9.20 10.91 -25.18
CA ASP A 500 8.50 11.98 -25.91
C ASP A 500 9.36 13.23 -26.14
N GLN A 501 10.34 13.47 -25.29
CA GLN A 501 11.19 14.68 -25.34
C GLN A 501 12.55 14.46 -26.01
N GLY A 502 12.90 13.21 -26.35
CA GLY A 502 14.12 12.81 -27.06
C GLY A 502 15.30 12.68 -26.15
#